data_33482a225b17939060a0fb3e2a5cfaeb
#
_entry.id   33482a225b17939060a0fb3e2a5cfaeb
#
_cell.length_a   1.000
_cell.length_b   1.000
_cell.length_c   1.000
_cell.angle_alpha   90.00
_cell.angle_beta   90.00
_cell.angle_gamma   90.00
#
_symmetry.space_group_name_H-M   'P 1'
#
loop_
_entity.id
_entity.type
_entity.pdbx_description
1 polymer ?
#
loop_
_entity_poly.entity_id
_entity_poly.type
_entity_poly.pdbx_seq_one_letter_code
_entity_poly.pdbx_strand_id
1 'polypeptide(L)'
;MTKHLTLLLFIGLVFFGCYSGAGIYSVKNDSDPYNETNFLKQVDNCIMGFMNEDNANIYCMNIYYDINAKSSYLNIDVTRDNWLFIKQIIFLADGEKIVFPFSNKHRDVVGGGTVSEWDVIPIDEDTLKKLIFAGKVTCRFVGSNYYHDLNDLSKIQSRWKTFFNTELPKYR
;
A
#
# COMPACT_ATOMS: atom_id res chain seq x y z
N MET A 1 -29.49 -42.79 -1.34
CA MET A 1 -28.96 -41.76 -0.42
C MET A 1 -27.69 -41.04 -0.91
N THR A 2 -27.19 -41.26 -2.12
CA THR A 2 -25.92 -40.73 -2.62
C THR A 2 -26.01 -39.43 -3.45
N LYS A 3 -27.22 -39.08 -3.94
CA LYS A 3 -27.38 -37.86 -4.80
C LYS A 3 -27.41 -36.53 -4.02
N HIS A 4 -27.76 -36.52 -2.75
CA HIS A 4 -27.82 -35.31 -1.95
C HIS A 4 -26.45 -34.94 -1.34
N LEU A 5 -25.54 -35.90 -1.21
CA LEU A 5 -24.20 -35.63 -0.67
C LEU A 5 -23.32 -34.85 -1.67
N THR A 6 -23.48 -35.16 -2.99
CA THR A 6 -22.73 -34.50 -4.05
C THR A 6 -23.15 -33.02 -4.22
N LEU A 7 -24.44 -32.71 -4.01
CA LEU A 7 -24.95 -31.35 -4.13
C LEU A 7 -24.46 -30.46 -2.97
N LEU A 8 -24.36 -31.00 -1.76
CA LEU A 8 -23.81 -30.29 -0.60
C LEU A 8 -22.32 -29.99 -0.73
N LEU A 9 -21.56 -30.86 -1.37
CA LEU A 9 -20.13 -30.65 -1.63
C LEU A 9 -19.91 -29.54 -2.67
N PHE A 10 -20.78 -29.42 -3.68
CA PHE A 10 -20.71 -28.36 -4.69
C PHE A 10 -21.10 -26.99 -4.14
N ILE A 11 -22.07 -26.92 -3.24
CA ILE A 11 -22.48 -25.66 -2.58
C ILE A 11 -21.36 -25.18 -1.63
N GLY A 12 -20.67 -26.09 -0.94
CA GLY A 12 -19.53 -25.74 -0.07
C GLY A 12 -18.33 -25.17 -0.84
N LEU A 13 -18.08 -25.61 -2.06
CA LEU A 13 -16.98 -25.11 -2.90
C LEU A 13 -17.23 -23.72 -3.49
N VAL A 14 -18.49 -23.33 -3.68
CA VAL A 14 -18.86 -22.02 -4.24
C VAL A 14 -18.74 -20.92 -3.18
N PHE A 15 -18.87 -21.23 -1.89
CA PHE A 15 -18.77 -20.23 -0.82
C PHE A 15 -17.36 -19.98 -0.28
N PHE A 16 -16.38 -20.82 -0.61
CA PHE A 16 -14.97 -20.59 -0.22
C PHE A 16 -14.20 -19.73 -1.23
N GLY A 17 -14.80 -19.33 -2.35
CA GLY A 17 -14.16 -18.58 -3.43
C GLY A 17 -14.20 -17.04 -3.33
N CYS A 18 -14.86 -16.44 -2.32
CA CYS A 18 -15.12 -15.01 -2.30
C CYS A 18 -14.62 -14.25 -1.06
N TYR A 19 -13.47 -14.62 -0.49
CA TYR A 19 -12.87 -13.82 0.57
C TYR A 19 -11.35 -13.61 0.35
N SER A 20 -11.00 -13.06 -0.81
CA SER A 20 -9.71 -12.41 -1.01
C SER A 20 -9.92 -11.00 -1.59
N GLY A 21 -10.69 -10.19 -0.87
CA GLY A 21 -10.88 -8.75 -1.15
C GLY A 21 -9.68 -7.88 -0.77
N ALA A 22 -8.47 -8.45 -0.75
CA ALA A 22 -7.26 -7.65 -0.86
C ALA A 22 -7.09 -7.35 -2.34
N GLY A 23 -7.22 -6.09 -2.74
CA GLY A 23 -7.06 -5.64 -4.11
C GLY A 23 -5.94 -6.39 -4.82
N ILE A 24 -6.21 -6.86 -6.04
CA ILE A 24 -5.21 -7.58 -6.82
C ILE A 24 -4.13 -6.55 -7.14
N TYR A 25 -2.95 -6.74 -6.52
CA TYR A 25 -1.77 -5.97 -6.89
C TYR A 25 -1.63 -5.93 -8.41
N SER A 26 -1.53 -4.75 -8.96
CA SER A 26 -1.33 -4.55 -10.40
C SER A 26 -0.30 -3.44 -10.66
N VAL A 27 0.21 -3.42 -11.89
CA VAL A 27 1.10 -2.37 -12.37
C VAL A 27 0.42 -1.70 -13.55
N LYS A 28 0.36 -0.37 -13.53
CA LYS A 28 -0.23 0.44 -14.60
C LYS A 28 0.81 1.40 -15.14
N ASN A 29 0.81 1.57 -16.46
CA ASN A 29 1.47 2.69 -17.09
C ASN A 29 0.43 3.80 -17.27
N ASP A 30 0.69 4.95 -16.68
CA ASP A 30 -0.19 6.12 -16.68
C ASP A 30 0.54 7.30 -17.31
N SER A 31 0.17 7.64 -18.52
CA SER A 31 0.76 8.76 -19.26
C SER A 31 -0.22 9.92 -19.37
N ASP A 32 0.24 11.11 -19.02
CA ASP A 32 -0.46 12.36 -19.21
C ASP A 32 0.26 13.18 -20.30
N PRO A 33 -0.28 13.24 -21.52
CA PRO A 33 0.36 13.94 -22.61
C PRO A 33 0.36 15.47 -22.43
N TYR A 34 -0.51 16.02 -21.58
CA TYR A 34 -0.57 17.47 -21.33
C TYR A 34 0.52 17.95 -20.37
N ASN A 35 0.90 17.08 -19.42
CA ASN A 35 1.96 17.36 -18.46
C ASN A 35 3.26 16.63 -18.78
N GLU A 36 3.32 15.93 -19.93
CA GLU A 36 4.47 15.13 -20.36
C GLU A 36 4.96 14.13 -19.31
N THR A 37 4.06 13.71 -18.42
CA THR A 37 4.38 12.73 -17.36
C THR A 37 4.07 11.32 -17.85
N ASN A 38 4.93 10.40 -17.48
CA ASN A 38 4.76 8.99 -17.80
C ASN A 38 5.17 8.15 -16.58
N PHE A 39 4.17 7.69 -15.83
CA PHE A 39 4.39 6.95 -14.60
C PHE A 39 4.12 5.46 -14.74
N LEU A 40 5.08 4.66 -14.31
CA LEU A 40 4.84 3.28 -13.95
C LEU A 40 4.35 3.23 -12.51
N LYS A 41 3.11 2.88 -12.30
CA LYS A 41 2.45 2.89 -10.98
C LYS A 41 2.17 1.48 -10.50
N GLN A 42 2.66 1.15 -9.32
CA GLN A 42 2.13 0.05 -8.53
C GLN A 42 0.80 0.50 -7.92
N VAL A 43 -0.22 -0.34 -7.96
CA VAL A 43 -1.53 -0.04 -7.36
C VAL A 43 -2.00 -1.21 -6.51
N ASP A 44 -2.85 -0.91 -5.52
CA ASP A 44 -3.44 -1.88 -4.60
C ASP A 44 -2.43 -2.69 -3.76
N ASN A 45 -1.24 -2.12 -3.53
CA ASN A 45 -0.29 -2.67 -2.58
C ASN A 45 -0.70 -2.30 -1.16
N CYS A 46 -1.76 -2.95 -0.68
CA CYS A 46 -2.43 -2.62 0.56
C CYS A 46 -2.40 -3.77 1.57
N ILE A 47 -2.45 -3.40 2.83
CA ILE A 47 -2.73 -4.27 3.96
C ILE A 47 -3.93 -3.74 4.74
N MET A 48 -4.69 -4.64 5.33
CA MET A 48 -5.77 -4.31 6.23
C MET A 48 -5.29 -4.48 7.67
N GLY A 49 -5.51 -3.46 8.48
CA GLY A 49 -5.33 -3.53 9.93
C GLY A 49 -6.72 -3.50 10.59
N PHE A 50 -7.02 -4.51 11.38
CA PHE A 50 -8.27 -4.51 12.17
C PHE A 50 -7.99 -3.83 13.51
N MET A 51 -8.78 -2.79 13.83
CA MET A 51 -8.74 -2.19 15.17
C MET A 51 -9.83 -2.75 16.08
N ASN A 52 -10.99 -3.11 15.53
CA ASN A 52 -12.13 -3.78 16.17
C ASN A 52 -12.91 -4.56 15.11
N GLU A 53 -13.87 -5.40 15.53
CA GLU A 53 -14.64 -6.29 14.64
C GLU A 53 -15.38 -5.59 13.50
N ASP A 54 -15.64 -4.27 13.61
CA ASP A 54 -16.47 -3.51 12.66
C ASP A 54 -15.69 -2.52 11.77
N ASN A 55 -14.42 -2.21 12.04
CA ASN A 55 -13.69 -1.16 11.32
C ASN A 55 -12.34 -1.65 10.80
N ALA A 56 -12.25 -1.81 9.48
CA ALA A 56 -11.01 -2.10 8.79
C ALA A 56 -10.26 -0.81 8.43
N ASN A 57 -9.05 -0.66 8.95
CA ASN A 57 -8.12 0.35 8.44
C ASN A 57 -7.37 -0.23 7.23
N ILE A 58 -7.26 0.54 6.18
CA ILE A 58 -6.54 0.16 4.97
C ILE A 58 -5.31 1.04 4.84
N TYR A 59 -4.16 0.42 4.66
CA TYR A 59 -2.87 1.09 4.44
C TYR A 59 -2.31 0.63 3.11
N CYS A 60 -2.28 1.55 2.15
CA CYS A 60 -1.69 1.31 0.84
C CYS A 60 -0.35 2.03 0.73
N MET A 61 0.68 1.31 0.28
CA MET A 61 2.01 1.85 0.07
C MET A 61 2.51 1.38 -1.28
N ASN A 62 2.35 2.23 -2.28
CA ASN A 62 2.67 1.93 -3.68
C ASN A 62 3.97 2.62 -4.10
N ILE A 63 4.72 2.01 -5.00
CA ILE A 63 5.84 2.65 -5.67
C ILE A 63 5.32 3.24 -7.00
N TYR A 64 5.61 4.51 -7.23
CA TYR A 64 5.47 5.17 -8.52
C TYR A 64 6.86 5.48 -9.07
N TYR A 65 7.04 5.30 -10.36
CA TYR A 65 8.28 5.62 -11.05
C TYR A 65 7.98 6.51 -12.26
N ASP A 66 8.52 7.72 -12.24
CA ASP A 66 8.48 8.63 -13.38
C ASP A 66 9.53 8.17 -14.40
N ILE A 67 9.06 7.70 -15.55
CA ILE A 67 9.90 7.15 -16.62
C ILE A 67 10.76 8.24 -17.26
N ASN A 68 10.20 9.46 -17.37
CA ASN A 68 10.89 10.58 -18.01
C ASN A 68 11.94 11.20 -17.08
N ALA A 69 11.56 11.45 -15.82
CA ALA A 69 12.46 12.03 -14.82
C ALA A 69 13.38 11.02 -14.16
N LYS A 70 13.16 9.71 -14.37
CA LYS A 70 13.88 8.59 -13.73
C LYS A 70 13.90 8.70 -12.21
N SER A 71 12.79 9.09 -11.62
CA SER A 71 12.62 9.31 -10.19
C SER A 71 11.55 8.44 -9.59
N SER A 72 11.74 8.04 -8.34
CA SER A 72 10.83 7.17 -7.61
C SER A 72 10.07 7.94 -6.53
N TYR A 73 8.86 7.49 -6.26
CA TYR A 73 7.98 8.05 -5.24
C TYR A 73 7.29 6.92 -4.47
N LEU A 74 7.03 7.17 -3.19
CA LEU A 74 6.10 6.38 -2.38
C LEU A 74 4.75 7.08 -2.36
N ASN A 75 3.73 6.45 -2.93
CA ASN A 75 2.35 6.86 -2.73
C ASN A 75 1.80 6.12 -1.52
N ILE A 76 1.50 6.87 -0.49
CA ILE A 76 0.96 6.38 0.78
C ILE A 76 -0.48 6.84 0.89
N ASP A 77 -1.40 5.89 1.07
CA ASP A 77 -2.82 6.16 1.30
C ASP A 77 -3.28 5.39 2.54
N VAL A 78 -3.92 6.10 3.45
CA VAL A 78 -4.40 5.58 4.72
C VAL A 78 -5.89 5.86 4.85
N THR A 79 -6.71 4.82 4.73
CA THR A 79 -8.16 4.91 4.91
C THR A 79 -8.55 4.37 6.28
N ARG A 80 -9.33 5.15 7.06
CA ARG A 80 -9.70 4.85 8.44
C ARG A 80 -11.09 5.38 8.79
N ASP A 81 -11.59 5.00 9.95
CA ASP A 81 -12.81 5.57 10.55
C ASP A 81 -12.61 6.97 11.12
N ASN A 82 -11.38 7.34 11.50
CA ASN A 82 -11.07 8.64 12.10
C ASN A 82 -9.77 9.23 11.54
N TRP A 83 -9.70 10.57 11.50
CA TRP A 83 -8.52 11.32 11.10
C TRP A 83 -7.34 11.05 12.04
N LEU A 84 -6.19 10.67 11.47
CA LEU A 84 -4.91 10.65 12.19
C LEU A 84 -4.24 12.03 12.14
N PHE A 85 -4.53 12.81 11.11
CA PHE A 85 -3.83 14.06 10.79
C PHE A 85 -2.33 13.82 10.66
N ILE A 86 -1.96 12.90 9.76
CA ILE A 86 -0.59 12.44 9.57
C ILE A 86 0.34 13.61 9.30
N LYS A 87 1.48 13.65 10.01
CA LYS A 87 2.55 14.64 9.87
C LYS A 87 3.82 14.05 9.30
N GLN A 88 4.11 12.79 9.66
CA GLN A 88 5.28 12.07 9.18
C GLN A 88 5.05 10.58 9.25
N ILE A 89 5.85 9.87 8.46
CA ILE A 89 5.92 8.42 8.48
C ILE A 89 7.35 8.03 8.85
N ILE A 90 7.47 7.07 9.75
CA ILE A 90 8.74 6.56 10.22
C ILE A 90 8.81 5.07 9.87
N PHE A 91 9.76 4.70 9.04
CA PHE A 91 10.08 3.28 8.82
C PHE A 91 11.27 2.88 9.71
N LEU A 92 11.25 1.64 10.17
CA LEU A 92 12.42 0.97 10.72
C LEU A 92 12.76 -0.20 9.79
N ALA A 93 13.87 -0.09 9.07
CA ALA A 93 14.40 -1.11 8.18
C ALA A 93 15.64 -1.74 8.85
N ASP A 94 15.50 -2.97 9.35
CA ASP A 94 16.53 -3.65 10.14
C ASP A 94 17.06 -2.81 11.32
N GLY A 95 16.18 -1.97 11.91
CA GLY A 95 16.51 -1.08 13.02
C GLY A 95 17.00 0.31 12.59
N GLU A 96 17.34 0.52 11.32
CA GLU A 96 17.67 1.86 10.79
C GLU A 96 16.37 2.69 10.65
N LYS A 97 16.39 3.88 11.22
CA LYS A 97 15.25 4.79 11.19
C LYS A 97 15.28 5.66 9.93
N ILE A 98 14.21 5.59 9.14
CA ILE A 98 13.99 6.40 7.93
C ILE A 98 12.72 7.21 8.14
N VAL A 99 12.79 8.53 7.98
CA VAL A 99 11.68 9.46 8.26
C VAL A 99 11.29 10.21 7.01
N PHE A 100 10.00 10.17 6.68
CA PHE A 100 9.42 10.95 5.61
C PHE A 100 8.40 11.95 6.18
N PRO A 101 8.53 13.25 5.88
CA PRO A 101 7.47 14.21 6.18
C PRO A 101 6.25 13.93 5.29
N PHE A 102 5.07 14.10 5.83
CA PHE A 102 3.81 14.05 5.11
C PHE A 102 3.42 15.50 4.76
N SER A 103 3.97 16.02 3.66
CA SER A 103 4.02 17.46 3.36
C SER A 103 2.90 17.93 2.43
N ASN A 104 2.65 17.15 1.34
CA ASN A 104 1.63 17.45 0.33
C ASN A 104 0.36 16.64 0.58
N LYS A 105 -0.02 16.58 1.84
CA LYS A 105 -1.12 15.76 2.33
C LYS A 105 -2.47 16.16 1.75
N HIS A 106 -3.14 15.17 1.22
CA HIS A 106 -4.53 15.25 0.82
C HIS A 106 -5.41 14.55 1.86
N ARG A 107 -6.64 15.02 2.01
CA ARG A 107 -7.63 14.48 2.93
C ARG A 107 -8.99 14.50 2.30
N ASP A 108 -9.71 13.39 2.42
CA ASP A 108 -11.06 13.28 1.88
C ASP A 108 -11.93 12.38 2.75
N VAL A 109 -13.24 12.56 2.65
CA VAL A 109 -14.25 11.69 3.24
C VAL A 109 -14.74 10.73 2.15
N VAL A 110 -14.37 9.46 2.28
CA VAL A 110 -14.61 8.45 1.23
C VAL A 110 -15.95 7.74 1.34
N GLY A 111 -16.84 8.22 2.21
CA GLY A 111 -18.17 7.65 2.41
C GLY A 111 -18.24 6.68 3.59
N GLY A 112 -19.47 6.37 4.05
CA GLY A 112 -19.68 5.45 5.18
C GLY A 112 -19.04 5.85 6.50
N GLY A 113 -18.65 7.13 6.67
CA GLY A 113 -17.94 7.63 7.84
C GLY A 113 -16.44 7.38 7.81
N THR A 114 -15.90 6.84 6.72
CA THR A 114 -14.45 6.65 6.57
C THR A 114 -13.77 7.87 5.96
N VAL A 115 -12.52 8.06 6.32
CA VAL A 115 -11.66 9.16 5.86
C VAL A 115 -10.38 8.60 5.23
N SER A 116 -9.85 9.31 4.23
CA SER A 116 -8.58 8.98 3.60
C SER A 116 -7.59 10.12 3.77
N GLU A 117 -6.35 9.78 4.13
CA GLU A 117 -5.21 10.70 4.15
C GLU A 117 -4.12 10.12 3.26
N TRP A 118 -3.69 10.88 2.24
CA TRP A 118 -2.68 10.40 1.31
C TRP A 118 -1.65 11.47 0.92
N ASP A 119 -0.46 11.00 0.52
CA ASP A 119 0.65 11.82 0.02
C ASP A 119 1.49 11.00 -0.97
N VAL A 120 2.15 11.73 -1.90
CA VAL A 120 3.14 11.18 -2.82
C VAL A 120 4.51 11.76 -2.46
N ILE A 121 5.34 10.91 -1.90
CA ILE A 121 6.61 11.28 -1.25
C ILE A 121 7.77 10.89 -2.17
N PRO A 122 8.64 11.82 -2.59
CA PRO A 122 9.84 11.46 -3.35
C PRO A 122 10.76 10.60 -2.48
N ILE A 123 11.36 9.58 -3.13
CA ILE A 123 12.31 8.67 -2.48
C ILE A 123 13.49 8.40 -3.41
N ASP A 124 14.70 8.53 -2.90
CA ASP A 124 15.90 8.14 -3.63
C ASP A 124 16.04 6.62 -3.71
N GLU A 125 16.78 6.16 -4.71
CA GLU A 125 16.90 4.73 -5.00
C GLU A 125 17.56 3.94 -3.87
N ASP A 126 18.53 4.50 -3.18
CA ASP A 126 19.24 3.81 -2.11
C ASP A 126 18.35 3.62 -0.89
N THR A 127 17.59 4.65 -0.53
CA THR A 127 16.57 4.58 0.52
C THR A 127 15.46 3.59 0.15
N LEU A 128 15.01 3.60 -1.11
CA LEU A 128 14.03 2.64 -1.60
C LEU A 128 14.55 1.20 -1.50
N LYS A 129 15.80 0.95 -1.91
CA LYS A 129 16.45 -0.37 -1.79
C LYS A 129 16.56 -0.83 -0.34
N LYS A 130 16.90 0.06 0.59
CA LYS A 130 16.91 -0.26 2.03
C LYS A 130 15.56 -0.76 2.50
N LEU A 131 14.46 -0.08 2.14
CA LEU A 131 13.11 -0.52 2.49
C LEU A 131 12.74 -1.86 1.83
N ILE A 132 13.10 -2.05 0.56
CA ILE A 132 12.75 -3.26 -0.21
C ILE A 132 13.51 -4.49 0.28
N PHE A 133 14.80 -4.36 0.59
CA PHE A 133 15.69 -5.51 0.84
C PHE A 133 16.03 -5.76 2.30
N ALA A 134 15.56 -4.92 3.22
CA ALA A 134 15.68 -5.19 4.65
C ALA A 134 15.03 -6.52 5.03
N GLY A 135 15.60 -7.20 6.01
CA GLY A 135 15.04 -8.45 6.54
C GLY A 135 13.75 -8.23 7.31
N LYS A 136 13.60 -7.06 7.96
CA LYS A 136 12.39 -6.66 8.66
C LYS A 136 12.11 -5.16 8.45
N VAL A 137 10.88 -4.84 8.07
CA VAL A 137 10.39 -3.45 8.00
C VAL A 137 9.15 -3.29 8.85
N THR A 138 9.14 -2.26 9.66
CA THR A 138 7.97 -1.77 10.39
C THR A 138 7.73 -0.31 10.06
N CYS A 139 6.53 0.19 10.31
CA CYS A 139 6.16 1.56 9.99
C CYS A 139 5.35 2.18 11.13
N ARG A 140 5.60 3.45 11.40
CA ARG A 140 4.80 4.28 12.30
C ARG A 140 4.28 5.50 11.56
N PHE A 141 2.97 5.66 11.56
CA PHE A 141 2.30 6.89 11.16
C PHE A 141 2.16 7.80 12.37
N VAL A 142 2.78 8.96 12.34
CA VAL A 142 2.71 9.95 13.42
C VAL A 142 1.72 11.03 13.03
N GLY A 143 0.63 11.09 13.76
CA GLY A 143 -0.42 12.10 13.61
C GLY A 143 -0.25 13.29 14.53
N SER A 144 -1.29 14.12 14.59
CA SER A 144 -1.29 15.31 15.44
C SER A 144 -1.37 14.99 16.92
N ASN A 145 -2.15 13.99 17.31
CA ASN A 145 -2.45 13.69 18.72
C ASN A 145 -2.02 12.27 19.13
N TYR A 146 -1.84 11.37 18.19
CA TYR A 146 -1.50 9.97 18.43
C TYR A 146 -0.73 9.41 17.24
N TYR A 147 -0.28 8.17 17.38
CA TYR A 147 0.41 7.43 16.31
C TYR A 147 -0.25 6.08 16.09
N HIS A 148 0.05 5.49 14.93
CA HIS A 148 -0.36 4.13 14.61
C HIS A 148 0.82 3.35 14.06
N ASP A 149 1.02 2.13 14.59
CA ASP A 149 2.12 1.24 14.21
C ASP A 149 1.63 0.10 13.32
N LEU A 150 2.38 -0.16 12.26
CA LEU A 150 2.32 -1.37 11.46
C LEU A 150 3.57 -2.20 11.76
N ASN A 151 3.40 -3.29 12.49
CA ASN A 151 4.50 -4.13 12.97
C ASN A 151 4.99 -5.15 11.94
N ASP A 152 4.26 -5.32 10.84
CA ASP A 152 4.62 -6.23 9.76
C ASP A 152 4.24 -5.62 8.40
N LEU A 153 5.25 -5.37 7.58
CA LEU A 153 5.10 -4.92 6.19
C LEU A 153 5.55 -5.97 5.18
N SER A 154 5.75 -7.21 5.58
CA SER A 154 6.29 -8.27 4.72
C SER A 154 5.53 -8.44 3.40
N LYS A 155 4.20 -8.35 3.43
CA LYS A 155 3.35 -8.42 2.24
C LYS A 155 3.56 -7.24 1.30
N ILE A 156 3.62 -6.02 1.84
CA ILE A 156 3.89 -4.79 1.06
C ILE A 156 5.30 -4.87 0.47
N GLN A 157 6.28 -5.22 1.30
CA GLN A 157 7.70 -5.34 0.93
C GLN A 157 7.92 -6.39 -0.16
N SER A 158 7.27 -7.54 -0.08
CA SER A 158 7.33 -8.58 -1.12
C SER A 158 6.87 -8.04 -2.49
N ARG A 159 5.81 -7.25 -2.51
CA ARG A 159 5.28 -6.63 -3.73
C ARG A 159 6.17 -5.48 -4.23
N TRP A 160 6.76 -4.69 -3.35
CA TRP A 160 7.80 -3.72 -3.70
C TRP A 160 8.98 -4.41 -4.37
N LYS A 161 9.42 -5.53 -3.81
CA LYS A 161 10.54 -6.33 -4.35
C LYS A 161 10.23 -6.88 -5.75
N THR A 162 9.01 -7.38 -5.94
CA THR A 162 8.54 -7.83 -7.26
C THR A 162 8.55 -6.68 -8.26
N PHE A 163 7.95 -5.54 -7.93
CA PHE A 163 7.92 -4.37 -8.79
C PHE A 163 9.34 -3.89 -9.16
N PHE A 164 10.22 -3.77 -8.16
CA PHE A 164 11.58 -3.30 -8.34
C PHE A 164 12.42 -4.22 -9.24
N ASN A 165 12.26 -5.54 -9.10
CA ASN A 165 13.06 -6.52 -9.81
C ASN A 165 12.51 -6.90 -11.19
N THR A 166 11.19 -6.81 -11.40
CA THR A 166 10.57 -7.33 -12.64
C THR A 166 9.97 -6.25 -13.51
N GLU A 167 9.42 -5.20 -12.95
CA GLU A 167 8.76 -4.15 -13.73
C GLU A 167 9.69 -2.97 -14.02
N LEU A 168 10.31 -2.44 -12.98
CA LEU A 168 11.15 -1.27 -13.08
C LEU A 168 12.34 -1.40 -14.07
N PRO A 169 13.04 -2.54 -14.20
CA PRO A 169 14.15 -2.70 -15.15
C PRO A 169 13.75 -2.57 -16.63
N LYS A 170 12.46 -2.70 -16.97
CA LYS A 170 11.96 -2.54 -18.32
C LYS A 170 11.96 -1.07 -18.80
N TYR A 171 12.11 -0.12 -17.86
CA TYR A 171 11.96 1.32 -18.08
C TYR A 171 13.17 2.15 -17.64
N ARG A 172 14.22 1.51 -17.15
CA ARG A 172 15.50 2.13 -16.76
C ARG A 172 16.49 2.31 -17.89
#